data_6fe775c1f0f089e4484bcf155e05b659
#
_entry.id   6fe775c1f0f089e4484bcf155e05b659
#
_cell.length_a   1.000
_cell.length_b   1.000
_cell.length_c   1.000
_cell.angle_alpha   90.00
_cell.angle_beta   90.00
_cell.angle_gamma   90.00
#
_symmetry.space_group_name_H-M   'P 1'
#
loop_
_entity.id
_entity.type
_entity.pdbx_description
1 polymer ?
#
loop_
_entity_poly.entity_id
_entity_poly.type
_entity_poly.pdbx_seq_one_letter_code
_entity_poly.pdbx_strand_id
1 'polypeptide(L)'
;MMPRPAPRRLRRVGVGAAAVAMVVSACSGVPSSSSPEVIHPAEGNLSAAGQPLITPQPGAEAREIVKEFLNANVGEPDDPRSAHLFLTPGEQGKWSDSTVAILQQDPRVDFAVQDSDNKTRVTVSGTQIGRLAADGTYTPEPAGTVGGGGQSWQNTFTLVLVDGQWRISDLPDGLIVTEADFAAAYLPARKLYFFDLPEEHLVPDLRYSALTSEQAIASWQLTQLLAGPRAQLDGAVRSEVPPSQGALSARPSVKVTGQFDSVELPGSSQLDAPTKRKLAAQLMATFGQLEAQAVMTITDGGRPIDIPSIPQRFTKSDISAATGLFGSIQPPVFYVDAQGRLVDAKGKPVEANGKPFKGPLGPGPHILTSVAVAARNSDNYEVAVTTGSGTSEALWIGKLVSSLHKAAVGIGPLTRPSWAPGLTEAWVASGAHLFRVSDRARAIPVQTGLPEGAITALRFSSDGTRLALIVQGKAGGAQLWIAAVVRASGTVRLDNPQPITTEDYALTDVAWNDDTTLYVIGKDSSHNPGIWSIQADGSNLQPRPTGGLPSAPDSITAAPGGGMPAWVSAGVGVFQETSDWEGPNNQTTYGSNPVYLE
;
A
#
# COMPACT_ATOMS: atom_id res chain seq x y z
N MET A 1 -33.98 -62.55 -9.10
CA MET A 1 -35.04 -62.89 -10.07
C MET A 1 -35.21 -61.65 -10.97
N MET A 2 -34.67 -61.75 -12.14
CA MET A 2 -34.90 -60.86 -13.31
C MET A 2 -36.32 -61.08 -13.85
N PRO A 3 -36.92 -60.22 -14.75
CA PRO A 3 -36.21 -59.54 -15.85
C PRO A 3 -36.73 -58.13 -16.25
N ARG A 4 -35.90 -57.46 -17.01
CA ARG A 4 -36.27 -56.42 -18.02
C ARG A 4 -37.07 -57.07 -19.16
N PRO A 5 -37.81 -56.25 -19.99
CA PRO A 5 -37.15 -55.70 -21.17
C PRO A 5 -37.67 -54.33 -21.69
N ALA A 6 -36.83 -53.71 -22.50
CA ALA A 6 -37.10 -52.66 -23.49
C ALA A 6 -37.59 -53.29 -24.81
N PRO A 7 -37.67 -52.60 -26.00
CA PRO A 7 -38.06 -51.27 -26.45
C PRO A 7 -39.01 -51.34 -27.69
N ARG A 8 -39.40 -50.19 -28.33
CA ARG A 8 -39.75 -50.09 -29.81
C ARG A 8 -40.27 -48.67 -30.10
N ARG A 9 -39.61 -47.86 -30.86
CA ARG A 9 -39.42 -47.69 -32.30
C ARG A 9 -40.66 -47.27 -33.11
N LEU A 10 -40.49 -46.13 -33.86
CA LEU A 10 -40.91 -45.78 -35.24
C LEU A 10 -42.39 -45.35 -35.43
N ARG A 11 -42.70 -44.25 -36.13
CA ARG A 11 -42.45 -43.83 -37.51
C ARG A 11 -43.24 -42.55 -37.82
N ARG A 12 -42.59 -41.58 -38.45
CA ARG A 12 -42.84 -40.94 -39.76
C ARG A 12 -44.19 -40.33 -40.16
N VAL A 13 -44.02 -39.13 -40.81
CA VAL A 13 -44.67 -38.58 -42.04
C VAL A 13 -45.87 -37.70 -41.72
N GLY A 14 -46.03 -36.48 -42.22
CA GLY A 14 -45.59 -35.77 -43.40
C GLY A 14 -46.28 -34.45 -43.56
N VAL A 15 -45.64 -33.59 -44.28
CA VAL A 15 -46.10 -32.73 -45.37
C VAL A 15 -47.40 -31.91 -45.24
N GLY A 16 -47.25 -30.58 -45.47
CA GLY A 16 -48.31 -29.77 -46.05
C GLY A 16 -48.25 -28.27 -45.81
N ALA A 17 -47.60 -27.56 -46.72
CA ALA A 17 -48.07 -26.42 -47.50
C ALA A 17 -48.45 -25.06 -46.81
N ALA A 18 -47.62 -24.12 -47.10
CA ALA A 18 -47.85 -22.76 -47.63
C ALA A 18 -49.08 -21.93 -47.21
N ALA A 19 -48.82 -20.75 -46.62
CA ALA A 19 -49.57 -19.56 -46.90
C ALA A 19 -48.73 -18.30 -46.68
N VAL A 20 -48.71 -17.47 -47.70
CA VAL A 20 -48.06 -16.16 -47.88
C VAL A 20 -48.69 -15.11 -46.96
N ALA A 21 -47.85 -14.33 -46.24
CA ALA A 21 -48.26 -13.01 -45.80
C ALA A 21 -47.05 -12.07 -45.95
N MET A 22 -47.16 -11.15 -46.91
CA MET A 22 -46.29 -10.00 -47.07
C MET A 22 -46.47 -9.05 -45.88
N VAL A 23 -45.35 -8.75 -45.18
CA VAL A 23 -45.27 -7.58 -44.35
C VAL A 23 -44.13 -6.73 -44.88
N VAL A 24 -44.46 -5.50 -45.18
CA VAL A 24 -43.64 -4.45 -45.77
C VAL A 24 -42.48 -4.14 -44.84
N SER A 25 -41.27 -4.40 -45.27
CA SER A 25 -40.02 -4.00 -44.62
C SER A 25 -39.68 -2.59 -45.07
N ALA A 26 -39.79 -1.61 -44.19
CA ALA A 26 -39.13 -0.33 -44.36
C ALA A 26 -37.61 -0.55 -44.14
N CYS A 27 -36.87 -0.73 -45.21
CA CYS A 27 -35.39 -0.65 -45.20
C CYS A 27 -34.99 0.80 -45.04
N SER A 28 -34.54 1.18 -43.85
CA SER A 28 -33.59 2.29 -43.71
C SER A 28 -32.23 1.77 -44.18
N GLY A 29 -31.88 2.13 -45.41
CA GLY A 29 -30.55 1.84 -45.97
C GLY A 29 -29.49 2.61 -45.20
N VAL A 30 -28.74 1.90 -44.39
CA VAL A 30 -27.41 2.37 -43.96
C VAL A 30 -26.51 2.25 -45.19
N PRO A 31 -25.85 3.31 -45.66
CA PRO A 31 -24.91 3.21 -46.78
C PRO A 31 -23.73 2.29 -46.37
N SER A 32 -23.64 1.15 -47.01
CA SER A 32 -22.55 0.16 -46.77
C SER A 32 -21.32 0.42 -47.62
N SER A 33 -21.05 1.66 -48.01
CA SER A 33 -19.84 2.03 -48.75
C SER A 33 -19.47 3.50 -48.50
N SER A 34 -19.02 3.80 -47.30
CA SER A 34 -17.99 4.80 -47.12
C SER A 34 -16.72 4.06 -46.75
N SER A 35 -15.72 4.06 -47.61
CA SER A 35 -14.36 3.76 -47.22
C SER A 35 -14.06 4.63 -45.99
N PRO A 36 -13.51 4.07 -44.89
CA PRO A 36 -13.11 4.92 -43.78
C PRO A 36 -12.10 5.94 -44.35
N GLU A 37 -12.47 7.21 -44.33
CA GLU A 37 -11.55 8.28 -44.60
C GLU A 37 -10.57 8.30 -43.47
N VAL A 38 -9.32 7.91 -43.73
CA VAL A 38 -8.25 7.99 -42.74
C VAL A 38 -8.00 9.48 -42.54
N ILE A 39 -8.55 10.03 -41.46
CA ILE A 39 -8.20 11.36 -40.99
C ILE A 39 -6.75 11.25 -40.54
N HIS A 40 -5.82 11.65 -41.36
CA HIS A 40 -4.44 11.86 -40.96
C HIS A 40 -4.44 13.04 -39.97
N PRO A 41 -4.10 12.85 -38.69
CA PRO A 41 -3.85 13.99 -37.82
C PRO A 41 -2.73 14.82 -38.44
N ALA A 42 -2.84 16.14 -38.34
CA ALA A 42 -1.77 17.02 -38.85
C ALA A 42 -0.43 16.60 -38.22
N GLU A 43 0.58 16.43 -39.08
CA GLU A 43 1.93 16.07 -38.61
C GLU A 43 2.37 17.11 -37.57
N GLY A 44 2.65 16.68 -36.35
CA GLY A 44 3.06 17.51 -35.22
C GLY A 44 2.15 17.49 -33.97
N ASN A 45 0.92 16.97 -34.08
CA ASN A 45 -0.02 16.90 -32.94
C ASN A 45 -0.21 15.47 -32.41
N LEU A 46 0.84 14.68 -32.37
CA LEU A 46 0.83 13.35 -31.76
C LEU A 46 1.71 13.33 -30.52
N SER A 47 1.28 12.62 -29.51
CA SER A 47 2.08 12.26 -28.33
C SER A 47 3.25 11.37 -28.70
N ALA A 48 4.19 11.15 -27.78
CA ALA A 48 5.28 10.17 -27.92
C ALA A 48 4.75 8.75 -28.16
N ALA A 49 3.54 8.43 -27.68
CA ALA A 49 2.84 7.16 -27.91
C ALA A 49 2.02 7.14 -29.21
N GLY A 50 2.05 8.21 -30.04
CA GLY A 50 1.29 8.32 -31.28
C GLY A 50 -0.20 8.65 -31.11
N GLN A 51 -0.62 9.07 -29.92
CA GLN A 51 -1.99 9.51 -29.64
C GLN A 51 -2.19 11.00 -29.98
N PRO A 52 -3.39 11.43 -30.38
CA PRO A 52 -3.67 12.86 -30.59
C PRO A 52 -3.52 13.63 -29.28
N LEU A 53 -2.75 14.72 -29.31
CA LEU A 53 -2.63 15.62 -28.16
C LEU A 53 -3.94 16.35 -27.89
N ILE A 54 -4.29 16.52 -26.61
CA ILE A 54 -5.38 17.40 -26.20
C ILE A 54 -4.93 18.84 -26.43
N THR A 55 -5.62 19.58 -27.30
CA THR A 55 -5.28 20.94 -27.69
C THR A 55 -6.38 21.91 -27.32
N PRO A 56 -6.06 23.18 -26.98
CA PRO A 56 -7.06 24.20 -26.71
C PRO A 56 -8.01 24.36 -27.88
N GLN A 57 -9.32 24.36 -27.64
CA GLN A 57 -10.32 24.57 -28.69
C GLN A 57 -10.30 26.02 -29.19
N PRO A 58 -10.28 26.26 -30.51
CA PRO A 58 -10.31 27.60 -31.06
C PRO A 58 -11.57 28.36 -30.63
N GLY A 59 -11.40 29.57 -30.08
CA GLY A 59 -12.50 30.41 -29.63
C GLY A 59 -13.13 30.02 -28.29
N ALA A 60 -12.54 29.05 -27.57
CA ALA A 60 -13.01 28.68 -26.25
C ALA A 60 -12.88 29.85 -25.25
N GLU A 61 -13.84 29.96 -24.33
CA GLU A 61 -13.82 30.93 -23.24
C GLU A 61 -12.73 30.57 -22.22
N ALA A 62 -12.23 31.56 -21.47
CA ALA A 62 -11.15 31.38 -20.49
C ALA A 62 -11.43 30.25 -19.46
N ARG A 63 -12.68 30.12 -19.01
CA ARG A 63 -13.10 29.05 -18.10
C ARG A 63 -12.97 27.67 -18.75
N GLU A 64 -13.34 27.53 -20.00
CA GLU A 64 -13.24 26.25 -20.73
C GLU A 64 -11.76 25.89 -20.98
N ILE A 65 -10.91 26.86 -21.30
CA ILE A 65 -9.46 26.65 -21.41
C ILE A 65 -8.88 26.05 -20.12
N VAL A 66 -9.31 26.55 -18.92
CA VAL A 66 -8.85 25.99 -17.65
C VAL A 66 -9.37 24.55 -17.45
N LYS A 67 -10.61 24.27 -17.79
CA LYS A 67 -11.16 22.90 -17.71
C LYS A 67 -10.45 21.93 -18.66
N GLU A 68 -10.21 22.35 -19.89
CA GLU A 68 -9.49 21.55 -20.87
C GLU A 68 -8.02 21.33 -20.44
N PHE A 69 -7.37 22.32 -19.82
CA PHE A 69 -6.07 22.19 -19.18
C PHE A 69 -6.08 21.13 -18.07
N LEU A 70 -7.07 21.16 -17.16
CA LEU A 70 -7.20 20.15 -16.11
C LEU A 70 -7.40 18.74 -16.69
N ASN A 71 -8.18 18.60 -17.74
CA ASN A 71 -8.35 17.32 -18.44
C ASN A 71 -7.04 16.88 -19.13
N ALA A 72 -6.25 17.82 -19.65
CA ALA A 72 -4.97 17.54 -20.27
C ALA A 72 -3.89 17.05 -19.28
N ASN A 73 -4.04 17.34 -17.96
CA ASN A 73 -3.18 16.81 -16.91
C ASN A 73 -3.34 15.30 -16.71
N VAL A 74 -4.48 14.74 -17.10
CA VAL A 74 -4.85 13.33 -16.89
C VAL A 74 -4.61 12.50 -18.16
N GLY A 75 -4.66 13.14 -19.33
CA GLY A 75 -4.82 12.46 -20.63
C GLY A 75 -3.63 11.64 -21.10
N GLU A 76 -2.41 11.95 -20.68
CA GLU A 76 -1.19 11.22 -21.07
C GLU A 76 -0.14 11.24 -19.95
N PRO A 77 -0.12 10.23 -19.12
CA PRO A 77 0.79 10.16 -17.98
C PRO A 77 2.28 10.23 -18.33
N ASP A 78 2.66 9.71 -19.51
CA ASP A 78 4.06 9.71 -19.99
C ASP A 78 4.44 11.00 -20.74
N ASP A 79 3.47 11.87 -21.04
CA ASP A 79 3.70 13.03 -21.91
C ASP A 79 2.82 14.23 -21.54
N PRO A 80 3.28 15.09 -20.62
CA PRO A 80 2.53 16.29 -20.20
C PRO A 80 2.48 17.39 -21.27
N ARG A 81 2.96 17.13 -22.52
CA ARG A 81 2.96 18.11 -23.61
C ARG A 81 1.58 18.69 -23.89
N SER A 82 0.52 17.89 -23.71
CA SER A 82 -0.85 18.37 -23.87
C SER A 82 -1.14 19.56 -22.97
N ALA A 83 -0.80 19.49 -21.68
CA ALA A 83 -0.99 20.58 -20.73
C ALA A 83 -0.20 21.85 -21.12
N HIS A 84 1.04 21.69 -21.61
CA HIS A 84 1.87 22.83 -22.06
C HIS A 84 1.25 23.62 -23.21
N LEU A 85 0.41 23.01 -24.06
CA LEU A 85 -0.25 23.70 -25.18
C LEU A 85 -1.28 24.77 -24.74
N PHE A 86 -1.74 24.69 -23.49
CA PHE A 86 -2.65 25.66 -22.91
C PHE A 86 -1.95 26.90 -22.35
N LEU A 87 -0.63 26.84 -22.20
CA LEU A 87 0.19 27.88 -21.59
C LEU A 87 0.68 28.91 -22.62
N THR A 88 0.95 30.12 -22.17
CA THR A 88 1.72 31.08 -23.01
C THR A 88 3.15 30.58 -23.23
N PRO A 89 3.82 30.99 -24.32
CA PRO A 89 5.23 30.62 -24.57
C PRO A 89 6.17 30.97 -23.41
N GLY A 90 5.89 32.06 -22.69
CA GLY A 90 6.67 32.46 -21.52
C GLY A 90 6.44 31.57 -20.30
N GLU A 91 5.27 30.99 -20.16
CA GLU A 91 4.92 30.12 -19.04
C GLU A 91 5.31 28.66 -19.28
N GLN A 92 5.28 28.20 -20.53
CA GLN A 92 5.74 26.86 -20.91
C GLN A 92 7.17 26.54 -20.43
N GLY A 93 8.04 27.55 -20.37
CA GLY A 93 9.42 27.39 -19.91
C GLY A 93 9.64 27.56 -18.41
N LYS A 94 8.60 27.95 -17.66
CA LYS A 94 8.67 28.21 -16.20
C LYS A 94 7.91 27.18 -15.39
N TRP A 95 6.70 26.84 -15.86
CA TRP A 95 5.81 25.93 -15.15
C TRP A 95 6.42 24.53 -15.05
N SER A 96 6.38 23.96 -13.85
CA SER A 96 6.85 22.61 -13.56
C SER A 96 5.67 21.66 -13.33
N ASP A 97 5.67 20.56 -14.04
CA ASP A 97 4.72 19.44 -13.93
C ASP A 97 5.21 18.30 -13.01
N SER A 98 6.32 18.52 -12.31
CA SER A 98 7.02 17.47 -11.55
C SER A 98 6.31 17.01 -10.28
N THR A 99 5.33 17.76 -9.79
CA THR A 99 4.53 17.43 -8.61
C THR A 99 3.07 17.22 -8.99
N VAL A 100 2.29 16.55 -8.14
CA VAL A 100 0.87 16.31 -8.40
C VAL A 100 0.04 16.64 -7.16
N ALA A 101 -0.93 17.54 -7.29
CA ALA A 101 -1.98 17.75 -6.30
C ALA A 101 -3.14 16.78 -6.59
N ILE A 102 -3.53 16.00 -5.58
CA ILE A 102 -4.60 15.00 -5.70
C ILE A 102 -5.84 15.52 -4.98
N LEU A 103 -6.90 15.75 -5.72
CA LEU A 103 -8.17 16.24 -5.22
C LEU A 103 -9.15 15.07 -5.04
N GLN A 104 -10.00 15.16 -4.02
CA GLN A 104 -10.97 14.13 -3.68
C GLN A 104 -11.97 13.85 -4.82
N GLN A 105 -12.32 14.89 -5.60
CA GLN A 105 -13.24 14.82 -6.73
C GLN A 105 -12.94 15.95 -7.71
N ASP A 106 -13.69 16.03 -8.81
CA ASP A 106 -13.54 17.08 -9.81
C ASP A 106 -13.52 18.47 -9.17
N PRO A 107 -12.53 19.30 -9.51
CA PRO A 107 -12.44 20.64 -8.97
C PRO A 107 -13.55 21.53 -9.51
N ARG A 108 -14.02 22.42 -8.66
CA ARG A 108 -14.92 23.49 -9.06
C ARG A 108 -14.12 24.56 -9.81
N VAL A 109 -14.51 24.84 -11.04
CA VAL A 109 -13.95 25.93 -11.86
C VAL A 109 -14.96 27.08 -11.85
N ASP A 110 -14.64 28.20 -11.22
CA ASP A 110 -15.51 29.36 -11.13
C ASP A 110 -15.59 30.12 -12.48
N PHE A 111 -16.54 31.02 -12.59
CA PHE A 111 -16.61 31.92 -13.74
C PHE A 111 -15.41 32.86 -13.76
N ALA A 112 -14.95 33.20 -14.96
CA ALA A 112 -13.83 34.10 -15.15
C ALA A 112 -14.15 35.50 -14.62
N VAL A 113 -13.20 36.09 -13.88
CA VAL A 113 -13.27 37.49 -13.42
C VAL A 113 -12.36 38.30 -14.33
N GLN A 114 -12.95 39.18 -15.13
CA GLN A 114 -12.24 39.99 -16.10
C GLN A 114 -11.49 41.13 -15.41
N ASP A 115 -10.18 41.20 -15.64
CA ASP A 115 -9.33 42.30 -15.15
C ASP A 115 -9.19 43.41 -16.21
N SER A 116 -9.19 43.05 -17.48
CA SER A 116 -9.14 43.93 -18.66
C SER A 116 -9.62 43.17 -19.91
N ASP A 117 -9.77 43.85 -21.05
CA ASP A 117 -10.21 43.24 -22.31
C ASP A 117 -9.33 42.04 -22.73
N ASN A 118 -8.05 42.03 -22.35
CA ASN A 118 -7.07 41.01 -22.75
C ASN A 118 -6.58 40.15 -21.57
N LYS A 119 -7.15 40.29 -20.35
CA LYS A 119 -6.70 39.58 -19.16
C LYS A 119 -7.86 39.19 -18.26
N THR A 120 -7.87 37.95 -17.83
CA THR A 120 -8.91 37.42 -16.95
C THR A 120 -8.31 36.43 -15.94
N ARG A 121 -9.03 36.21 -14.84
CA ARG A 121 -8.69 35.22 -13.82
C ARG A 121 -9.80 34.20 -13.65
N VAL A 122 -9.42 32.95 -13.48
CA VAL A 122 -10.30 31.82 -13.19
C VAL A 122 -9.84 31.16 -11.90
N THR A 123 -10.72 31.02 -10.94
CA THR A 123 -10.44 30.34 -9.68
C THR A 123 -10.85 28.88 -9.78
N VAL A 124 -9.95 28.00 -9.36
CA VAL A 124 -10.18 26.54 -9.26
C VAL A 124 -10.09 26.16 -7.79
N SER A 125 -11.06 25.42 -7.29
CA SER A 125 -11.15 25.03 -5.88
C SER A 125 -11.61 23.58 -5.71
N GLY A 126 -11.19 22.97 -4.59
CA GLY A 126 -11.53 21.57 -4.27
C GLY A 126 -11.04 21.18 -2.88
N THR A 127 -11.08 19.90 -2.58
CA THR A 127 -10.51 19.30 -1.36
C THR A 127 -9.29 18.47 -1.75
N GLN A 128 -8.11 18.87 -1.31
CA GLN A 128 -6.88 18.12 -1.55
C GLN A 128 -6.73 17.03 -0.49
N ILE A 129 -6.55 15.78 -0.93
CA ILE A 129 -6.39 14.61 -0.06
C ILE A 129 -4.94 14.13 0.02
N GLY A 130 -4.12 14.54 -0.93
CA GLY A 130 -2.71 14.16 -0.97
C GLY A 130 -1.94 14.86 -2.08
N ARG A 131 -0.65 14.61 -2.11
CA ARG A 131 0.23 15.11 -3.18
C ARG A 131 1.35 14.11 -3.47
N LEU A 132 1.85 14.14 -4.71
CA LEU A 132 3.09 13.49 -5.08
C LEU A 132 4.21 14.51 -5.22
N ALA A 133 5.35 14.20 -4.64
CA ALA A 133 6.59 14.88 -4.91
C ALA A 133 7.22 14.42 -6.23
N ALA A 134 8.19 15.15 -6.73
CA ALA A 134 8.89 14.83 -7.99
C ALA A 134 9.60 13.46 -7.99
N ASP A 135 9.92 12.93 -6.81
CA ASP A 135 10.51 11.60 -6.62
C ASP A 135 9.46 10.49 -6.55
N GLY A 136 8.18 10.80 -6.75
CA GLY A 136 7.07 9.86 -6.66
C GLY A 136 6.63 9.52 -5.24
N THR A 137 7.10 10.23 -4.23
CA THR A 137 6.65 10.05 -2.84
C THR A 137 5.25 10.62 -2.66
N TYR A 138 4.32 9.80 -2.20
CA TYR A 138 2.98 10.25 -1.79
C TYR A 138 3.03 10.77 -0.35
N THR A 139 2.34 11.88 -0.11
CA THR A 139 2.09 12.44 1.21
C THR A 139 0.61 12.75 1.35
N PRO A 140 -0.10 12.15 2.32
CA PRO A 140 -1.50 12.49 2.58
C PRO A 140 -1.59 13.92 3.14
N GLU A 141 -2.62 14.65 2.76
CA GLU A 141 -2.91 15.94 3.38
C GLU A 141 -3.69 15.73 4.69
N PRO A 142 -3.31 16.39 5.78
CA PRO A 142 -4.05 16.30 7.02
C PRO A 142 -5.47 16.84 6.85
N ALA A 143 -6.41 16.29 7.62
CA ALA A 143 -7.79 16.80 7.62
C ALA A 143 -7.84 18.29 7.93
N GLY A 144 -8.44 19.06 7.06
CA GLY A 144 -8.80 20.44 7.33
C GLY A 144 -9.95 20.51 8.33
N THR A 145 -10.17 21.69 8.90
CA THR A 145 -11.21 21.95 9.92
C THR A 145 -12.68 21.86 9.41
N VAL A 146 -12.90 21.42 8.19
CA VAL A 146 -14.23 21.34 7.56
C VAL A 146 -14.50 19.89 7.13
N GLY A 147 -15.36 19.21 7.86
CA GLY A 147 -15.98 17.91 7.70
C GLY A 147 -15.79 17.14 6.38
N GLY A 148 -14.68 16.44 6.26
CA GLY A 148 -14.33 15.59 5.13
C GLY A 148 -12.81 15.51 4.99
N GLY A 149 -12.24 14.30 4.91
CA GLY A 149 -10.80 14.09 4.84
C GLY A 149 -10.13 14.92 3.75
N GLY A 150 -9.15 15.75 4.12
CA GLY A 150 -8.38 16.59 3.21
C GLY A 150 -8.38 18.07 3.57
N GLN A 151 -7.57 18.85 2.85
CA GLN A 151 -7.42 20.29 3.05
C GLN A 151 -8.16 21.06 1.94
N SER A 152 -8.77 22.22 2.32
CA SER A 152 -9.32 23.13 1.31
C SER A 152 -8.20 23.63 0.41
N TRP A 153 -8.35 23.41 -0.88
CA TRP A 153 -7.41 23.80 -1.92
C TRP A 153 -8.07 24.80 -2.86
N GLN A 154 -7.40 25.91 -3.11
CA GLN A 154 -7.87 26.93 -4.02
C GLN A 154 -6.69 27.63 -4.70
N ASN A 155 -6.75 27.75 -6.01
CA ASN A 155 -5.75 28.45 -6.81
C ASN A 155 -6.39 29.29 -7.90
N THR A 156 -5.69 30.35 -8.31
CA THR A 156 -6.14 31.28 -9.35
C THR A 156 -5.26 31.14 -10.57
N PHE A 157 -5.87 30.94 -11.71
CA PHE A 157 -5.24 30.88 -13.03
C PHE A 157 -5.44 32.22 -13.71
N THR A 158 -4.35 32.83 -14.17
CA THR A 158 -4.40 34.05 -14.94
C THR A 158 -4.29 33.73 -16.42
N LEU A 159 -5.21 34.22 -17.24
CA LEU A 159 -5.23 34.01 -18.67
C LEU A 159 -5.11 35.35 -19.41
N VAL A 160 -4.44 35.29 -20.55
CA VAL A 160 -4.29 36.43 -21.48
C VAL A 160 -4.66 36.00 -22.90
N LEU A 161 -5.09 36.95 -23.72
CA LEU A 161 -5.31 36.72 -25.14
C LEU A 161 -3.99 36.72 -25.89
N VAL A 162 -3.72 35.63 -26.58
CA VAL A 162 -2.58 35.47 -27.53
C VAL A 162 -3.19 35.14 -28.88
N ASP A 163 -2.99 36.01 -29.88
CA ASP A 163 -3.57 35.88 -31.23
C ASP A 163 -5.10 35.65 -31.22
N GLY A 164 -5.81 36.34 -30.32
CA GLY A 164 -7.26 36.24 -30.17
C GLY A 164 -7.77 34.97 -29.45
N GLN A 165 -6.87 34.17 -28.86
CA GLN A 165 -7.20 32.96 -28.10
C GLN A 165 -6.69 33.05 -26.67
N TRP A 166 -7.48 32.57 -25.71
CA TRP A 166 -7.07 32.53 -24.30
C TRP A 166 -5.95 31.51 -24.09
N ARG A 167 -4.90 31.90 -23.33
CA ARG A 167 -3.80 31.06 -22.86
C ARG A 167 -3.52 31.38 -21.41
N ILE A 168 -3.14 30.38 -20.63
CA ILE A 168 -2.75 30.53 -19.23
C ILE A 168 -1.36 31.15 -19.16
N SER A 169 -1.25 32.29 -18.46
CA SER A 169 0.01 33.05 -18.32
C SER A 169 0.58 32.99 -16.92
N ASP A 170 -0.20 32.45 -15.94
CA ASP A 170 0.24 32.26 -14.55
C ASP A 170 -0.65 31.21 -13.90
N LEU A 171 -0.03 30.22 -13.27
CA LEU A 171 -0.69 29.12 -12.57
C LEU A 171 0.26 28.52 -11.54
N PRO A 172 -0.23 27.75 -10.53
CA PRO A 172 0.63 27.02 -9.60
C PRO A 172 1.41 25.92 -10.32
N ASP A 173 2.61 25.62 -9.84
CA ASP A 173 3.36 24.43 -10.25
C ASP A 173 2.62 23.14 -9.87
N GLY A 174 2.83 22.12 -10.69
CA GLY A 174 2.30 20.78 -10.50
C GLY A 174 1.06 20.47 -11.32
N LEU A 175 0.88 19.18 -11.57
CA LEU A 175 -0.34 18.62 -12.14
C LEU A 175 -1.46 18.60 -11.10
N ILE A 176 -2.70 18.65 -11.54
CA ILE A 176 -3.88 18.56 -10.69
C ILE A 176 -4.71 17.41 -11.22
N VAL A 177 -4.92 16.39 -10.39
CA VAL A 177 -5.70 15.19 -10.75
C VAL A 177 -6.73 14.88 -9.67
N THR A 178 -7.76 14.12 -10.01
CA THR A 178 -8.71 13.59 -9.02
C THR A 178 -8.15 12.31 -8.37
N GLU A 179 -8.74 11.88 -7.26
CA GLU A 179 -8.45 10.58 -6.65
C GLU A 179 -8.69 9.42 -7.63
N ALA A 180 -9.74 9.51 -8.44
CA ALA A 180 -10.05 8.51 -9.47
C ALA A 180 -9.00 8.47 -10.56
N ASP A 181 -8.53 9.62 -11.04
CA ASP A 181 -7.45 9.73 -12.04
C ASP A 181 -6.13 9.24 -11.47
N PHE A 182 -5.82 9.60 -10.22
CA PHE A 182 -4.64 9.07 -9.53
C PHE A 182 -4.69 7.55 -9.43
N ALA A 183 -5.83 6.98 -9.05
CA ALA A 183 -6.00 5.53 -9.00
C ALA A 183 -5.82 4.87 -10.39
N ALA A 184 -6.34 5.49 -11.44
CA ALA A 184 -6.24 4.95 -12.80
C ALA A 184 -4.84 5.04 -13.41
N ALA A 185 -4.10 6.13 -13.16
CA ALA A 185 -2.83 6.41 -13.82
C ALA A 185 -1.59 6.00 -13.00
N TYR A 186 -1.65 6.07 -11.67
CA TYR A 186 -0.49 5.90 -10.79
C TYR A 186 -0.50 4.59 -9.98
N LEU A 187 -1.65 3.90 -9.87
CA LEU A 187 -1.70 2.62 -9.18
C LEU A 187 -1.50 1.44 -10.16
N PRO A 188 -0.89 0.34 -9.70
CA PRO A 188 -0.30 0.14 -8.38
C PRO A 188 1.01 0.89 -8.18
N ALA A 189 1.33 1.21 -6.92
CA ALA A 189 2.61 1.81 -6.55
C ALA A 189 3.78 0.94 -7.01
N ARG A 190 4.90 1.58 -7.35
CA ARG A 190 6.19 0.92 -7.59
C ARG A 190 6.91 0.77 -6.26
N LYS A 191 7.42 -0.42 -5.96
CA LYS A 191 8.18 -0.67 -4.73
C LYS A 191 9.67 -0.57 -5.05
N LEU A 192 10.37 0.36 -4.40
CA LEU A 192 11.83 0.32 -4.31
C LEU A 192 12.19 -0.46 -3.05
N TYR A 193 13.21 -1.28 -3.10
CA TYR A 193 13.59 -2.04 -1.93
C TYR A 193 14.95 -1.59 -1.39
N PHE A 194 15.02 -1.46 -0.07
CA PHE A 194 16.23 -1.16 0.69
C PHE A 194 16.43 -2.25 1.74
N PHE A 195 17.60 -2.35 2.33
CA PHE A 195 17.83 -3.25 3.45
C PHE A 195 17.55 -2.55 4.78
N ASP A 196 17.04 -3.29 5.75
CA ASP A 196 17.06 -2.87 7.16
C ASP A 196 18.52 -2.73 7.65
N LEU A 197 18.74 -2.05 8.80
CA LEU A 197 20.10 -1.84 9.29
C LEU A 197 20.84 -3.13 9.66
N PRO A 198 20.20 -4.19 10.22
CA PRO A 198 20.81 -5.50 10.38
C PRO A 198 21.13 -6.20 9.05
N GLU A 199 20.58 -5.73 7.93
CA GLU A 199 20.75 -6.28 6.57
C GLU A 199 20.18 -7.70 6.42
N GLU A 200 19.09 -7.98 7.13
CA GLU A 200 18.42 -9.27 7.15
C GLU A 200 17.12 -9.27 6.33
N HIS A 201 16.50 -8.08 6.16
CA HIS A 201 15.21 -7.94 5.47
C HIS A 201 15.25 -6.86 4.39
N LEU A 202 14.45 -7.10 3.34
CA LEU A 202 14.18 -6.12 2.30
C LEU A 202 12.93 -5.31 2.69
N VAL A 203 13.09 -3.99 2.74
CA VAL A 203 12.09 -3.02 3.15
C VAL A 203 11.57 -2.28 1.93
N PRO A 204 10.27 -2.37 1.60
CA PRO A 204 9.70 -1.65 0.46
C PRO A 204 9.48 -0.18 0.79
N ASP A 205 9.81 0.66 -0.18
CA ASP A 205 9.54 2.08 -0.25
C ASP A 205 8.59 2.34 -1.43
N LEU A 206 7.37 2.79 -1.14
CA LEU A 206 6.34 3.03 -2.15
C LEU A 206 6.63 4.31 -2.93
N ARG A 207 6.60 4.21 -4.26
CA ARG A 207 6.74 5.33 -5.18
C ARG A 207 5.69 5.25 -6.28
N TYR A 208 5.26 6.39 -6.76
CA TYR A 208 4.19 6.52 -7.76
C TYR A 208 4.73 7.17 -9.02
N SER A 209 4.38 6.60 -10.14
CA SER A 209 4.73 7.12 -11.44
C SER A 209 3.65 6.74 -12.44
N ALA A 210 3.23 7.68 -13.23
CA ALA A 210 2.30 7.48 -14.33
C ALA A 210 2.96 6.89 -15.60
N LEU A 211 4.25 6.57 -15.55
CA LEU A 211 4.97 5.95 -16.68
C LEU A 211 4.37 4.59 -17.03
N THR A 212 4.19 4.33 -18.33
CA THR A 212 3.57 3.11 -18.86
C THR A 212 4.57 2.17 -19.51
N SER A 213 5.66 2.70 -20.07
CA SER A 213 6.71 1.92 -20.70
C SER A 213 7.62 1.25 -19.67
N GLU A 214 7.80 -0.07 -19.73
CA GLU A 214 8.67 -0.84 -18.81
C GLU A 214 10.08 -0.28 -18.74
N GLN A 215 10.65 0.12 -19.89
CA GLN A 215 11.98 0.74 -19.96
C GLN A 215 12.01 2.09 -19.22
N ALA A 216 10.98 2.92 -19.38
CA ALA A 216 10.89 4.21 -18.71
C ALA A 216 10.71 4.01 -17.20
N ILE A 217 9.84 3.08 -16.79
CA ILE A 217 9.62 2.72 -15.39
C ILE A 217 10.92 2.24 -14.74
N ALA A 218 11.64 1.30 -15.37
CA ALA A 218 12.89 0.77 -14.82
C ALA A 218 13.97 1.87 -14.73
N SER A 219 14.08 2.73 -15.73
CA SER A 219 15.04 3.84 -15.71
C SER A 219 14.73 4.85 -14.60
N TRP A 220 13.45 5.15 -14.40
CA TRP A 220 12.98 5.99 -13.32
C TRP A 220 13.21 5.34 -11.94
N GLN A 221 12.86 4.04 -11.76
CA GLN A 221 13.13 3.30 -10.53
C GLN A 221 14.62 3.30 -10.17
N LEU A 222 15.51 3.11 -11.16
CA LEU A 222 16.95 3.19 -10.93
C LEU A 222 17.37 4.57 -10.43
N THR A 223 16.82 5.63 -11.04
CA THR A 223 17.10 7.01 -10.62
C THR A 223 16.67 7.23 -9.16
N GLN A 224 15.46 6.77 -8.78
CA GLN A 224 14.97 6.90 -7.42
C GLN A 224 15.76 6.02 -6.43
N LEU A 225 16.15 4.82 -6.84
CA LEU A 225 16.97 3.93 -6.00
C LEU A 225 18.35 4.52 -5.70
N LEU A 226 18.96 5.19 -6.68
CA LEU A 226 20.22 5.93 -6.53
C LEU A 226 20.08 7.20 -5.67
N ALA A 227 18.91 7.83 -5.68
CA ALA A 227 18.60 8.98 -4.81
C ALA A 227 18.43 8.57 -3.34
N GLY A 228 18.12 7.29 -3.08
CA GLY A 228 17.96 6.75 -1.74
C GLY A 228 16.50 6.61 -1.27
N PRO A 229 16.30 6.16 -0.02
CA PRO A 229 14.98 5.96 0.55
C PRO A 229 14.25 7.29 0.79
N ARG A 230 12.92 7.22 0.87
CA ARG A 230 12.11 8.36 1.32
C ARG A 230 12.50 8.80 2.74
N ALA A 231 12.32 10.09 3.05
CA ALA A 231 12.69 10.67 4.34
C ALA A 231 12.07 9.94 5.54
N GLN A 232 10.89 9.33 5.39
CA GLN A 232 10.24 8.55 6.45
C GLN A 232 11.05 7.32 6.87
N LEU A 233 11.81 6.71 5.97
CA LEU A 233 12.66 5.54 6.23
C LEU A 233 14.11 5.91 6.54
N ASP A 234 14.44 7.18 6.53
CA ASP A 234 15.81 7.64 6.80
C ASP A 234 16.29 7.19 8.19
N GLY A 235 17.51 6.68 8.23
CA GLY A 235 18.09 6.14 9.46
C GLY A 235 17.59 4.74 9.87
N ALA A 236 16.57 4.18 9.20
CA ALA A 236 16.07 2.81 9.45
C ALA A 236 16.51 1.80 8.39
N VAL A 237 16.86 2.29 7.20
CA VAL A 237 17.25 1.43 6.06
C VAL A 237 18.53 1.94 5.39
N ARG A 238 19.10 1.10 4.54
CA ARG A 238 20.29 1.41 3.73
C ARG A 238 20.19 0.81 2.33
N SER A 239 20.90 1.39 1.38
CA SER A 239 21.04 0.89 0.01
C SER A 239 22.35 0.16 -0.17
N GLU A 240 22.32 -0.96 -0.89
CA GLU A 240 23.52 -1.66 -1.35
C GLU A 240 23.97 -1.19 -2.75
N VAL A 241 23.14 -0.36 -3.41
CA VAL A 241 23.54 0.26 -4.66
C VAL A 241 24.66 1.26 -4.40
N PRO A 242 25.83 1.12 -5.04
CA PRO A 242 26.93 2.05 -4.83
C PRO A 242 26.49 3.49 -5.11
N PRO A 243 26.85 4.46 -4.24
CA PRO A 243 26.57 5.85 -4.53
C PRO A 243 27.29 6.23 -5.82
N SER A 244 26.60 6.98 -6.70
CA SER A 244 27.20 7.50 -7.92
C SER A 244 28.31 8.50 -7.57
N GLN A 245 29.52 8.00 -7.44
CA GLN A 245 30.70 8.85 -7.17
C GLN A 245 31.12 9.53 -8.47
N GLY A 246 31.04 10.86 -8.49
CA GLY A 246 31.54 11.86 -9.47
C GLY A 246 32.14 11.35 -10.77
N ALA A 247 32.12 12.11 -11.84
CA ALA A 247 32.79 11.93 -13.14
C ALA A 247 33.19 10.49 -13.57
N LEU A 248 32.33 9.49 -13.36
CA LEU A 248 32.54 8.15 -13.91
C LEU A 248 32.33 8.19 -15.42
N SER A 249 33.16 7.49 -16.15
CA SER A 249 33.08 7.35 -17.61
C SER A 249 31.80 6.63 -18.09
N ALA A 250 31.09 5.99 -17.20
CA ALA A 250 29.79 5.37 -17.44
C ALA A 250 28.78 5.82 -16.37
N ARG A 251 27.53 6.04 -16.76
CA ARG A 251 26.42 6.34 -15.85
C ARG A 251 25.66 5.05 -15.54
N PRO A 252 25.13 4.88 -14.31
CA PRO A 252 24.20 3.80 -14.02
C PRO A 252 23.04 3.80 -15.03
N SER A 253 22.66 2.62 -15.52
CA SER A 253 21.55 2.47 -16.45
C SER A 253 20.91 1.10 -16.32
N VAL A 254 19.66 0.98 -16.74
CA VAL A 254 18.93 -0.27 -16.83
C VAL A 254 18.41 -0.46 -18.23
N LYS A 255 18.48 -1.69 -18.73
CA LYS A 255 17.94 -2.07 -20.03
C LYS A 255 16.98 -3.24 -19.83
N VAL A 256 15.72 -3.04 -20.20
CA VAL A 256 14.64 -4.03 -20.18
C VAL A 256 14.45 -4.56 -21.59
N THR A 257 14.41 -5.90 -21.75
CA THR A 257 14.28 -6.54 -23.09
C THR A 257 13.11 -7.52 -23.18
N GLY A 258 12.24 -7.58 -22.16
CA GLY A 258 11.10 -8.50 -22.11
C GLY A 258 11.46 -9.96 -21.81
N GLN A 259 12.73 -10.35 -21.83
CA GLN A 259 13.20 -11.68 -21.44
C GLN A 259 14.26 -11.64 -20.34
N PHE A 260 15.01 -10.58 -20.28
CA PHE A 260 15.95 -10.34 -19.18
C PHE A 260 16.31 -8.86 -19.07
N ASP A 261 16.63 -8.45 -17.86
CA ASP A 261 17.04 -7.10 -17.52
C ASP A 261 18.54 -7.05 -17.29
N SER A 262 19.16 -5.97 -17.76
CA SER A 262 20.56 -5.70 -17.50
C SER A 262 20.68 -4.38 -16.76
N VAL A 263 21.33 -4.41 -15.58
CA VAL A 263 21.58 -3.22 -14.77
C VAL A 263 23.08 -2.91 -14.79
N GLU A 264 23.45 -1.80 -15.41
CA GLU A 264 24.81 -1.29 -15.44
C GLU A 264 25.06 -0.44 -14.19
N LEU A 265 25.99 -0.88 -13.35
CA LEU A 265 26.37 -0.20 -12.12
C LEU A 265 27.89 -0.10 -12.04
N PRO A 266 28.47 1.03 -12.45
CA PRO A 266 29.90 1.26 -12.36
C PRO A 266 30.44 1.11 -10.95
N GLY A 267 31.55 0.38 -10.79
CA GLY A 267 32.16 0.09 -9.49
C GLY A 267 31.60 -1.14 -8.77
N SER A 268 30.53 -1.76 -9.26
CA SER A 268 29.92 -2.93 -8.62
C SER A 268 30.84 -4.17 -8.61
N SER A 269 31.77 -4.28 -9.55
CA SER A 269 32.78 -5.35 -9.59
C SER A 269 33.74 -5.31 -8.41
N GLN A 270 33.95 -4.15 -7.79
CA GLN A 270 34.85 -3.94 -6.66
C GLN A 270 34.24 -4.27 -5.30
N LEU A 271 32.94 -4.47 -5.21
CA LEU A 271 32.24 -4.82 -3.98
C LEU A 271 32.67 -6.20 -3.49
N ASP A 272 32.60 -6.43 -2.18
CA ASP A 272 32.82 -7.75 -1.61
C ASP A 272 31.68 -8.73 -1.92
N ALA A 273 31.92 -10.02 -1.70
CA ALA A 273 30.97 -11.07 -2.04
C ALA A 273 29.62 -10.97 -1.30
N PRO A 274 29.55 -10.67 0.02
CA PRO A 274 28.29 -10.42 0.70
C PRO A 274 27.50 -9.24 0.13
N THR A 275 28.16 -8.11 -0.10
CA THR A 275 27.52 -6.89 -0.66
C THR A 275 27.00 -7.14 -2.07
N LYS A 276 27.74 -7.86 -2.93
CA LYS A 276 27.26 -8.24 -4.27
C LYS A 276 25.98 -9.08 -4.22
N ARG A 277 25.88 -10.04 -3.28
CA ARG A 277 24.64 -10.85 -3.13
C ARG A 277 23.47 -9.99 -2.68
N LYS A 278 23.68 -9.08 -1.73
CA LYS A 278 22.63 -8.14 -1.27
C LYS A 278 22.23 -7.18 -2.37
N LEU A 279 23.20 -6.63 -3.11
CA LEU A 279 22.92 -5.80 -4.28
C LEU A 279 22.04 -6.54 -5.29
N ALA A 280 22.36 -7.78 -5.63
CA ALA A 280 21.54 -8.59 -6.53
C ALA A 280 20.14 -8.82 -5.98
N ALA A 281 19.99 -9.03 -4.66
CA ALA A 281 18.68 -9.18 -4.02
C ALA A 281 17.87 -7.86 -4.07
N GLN A 282 18.49 -6.73 -3.77
CA GLN A 282 17.85 -5.41 -3.81
C GLN A 282 17.35 -5.06 -5.22
N LEU A 283 18.19 -5.28 -6.24
CA LEU A 283 17.82 -5.03 -7.63
C LEU A 283 16.74 -5.98 -8.11
N MET A 284 16.84 -7.28 -7.79
CA MET A 284 15.81 -8.27 -8.14
C MET A 284 14.48 -7.96 -7.46
N ALA A 285 14.47 -7.52 -6.20
CA ALA A 285 13.25 -7.10 -5.51
C ALA A 285 12.62 -5.87 -6.18
N THR A 286 13.44 -4.91 -6.62
CA THR A 286 12.97 -3.65 -7.22
C THR A 286 12.49 -3.85 -8.65
N PHE A 287 13.31 -4.43 -9.54
CA PHE A 287 12.98 -4.55 -10.96
C PHE A 287 12.21 -5.82 -11.31
N GLY A 288 12.40 -6.90 -10.57
CA GLY A 288 11.69 -8.17 -10.79
C GLY A 288 10.17 -8.14 -10.55
N GLN A 289 9.62 -6.96 -10.20
CA GLN A 289 8.18 -6.74 -10.15
C GLN A 289 7.56 -6.48 -11.53
N LEU A 290 8.37 -6.09 -12.51
CA LEU A 290 7.91 -5.75 -13.85
C LEU A 290 7.49 -7.01 -14.63
N GLU A 291 8.10 -8.16 -14.33
CA GLU A 291 7.82 -9.42 -14.99
C GLU A 291 7.72 -10.60 -14.01
N ALA A 292 6.79 -11.51 -14.25
CA ALA A 292 6.57 -12.67 -13.37
C ALA A 292 7.77 -13.64 -13.32
N GLN A 293 8.60 -13.68 -14.36
CA GLN A 293 9.79 -14.52 -14.48
C GLN A 293 11.02 -13.69 -14.87
N ALA A 294 11.24 -12.60 -14.16
CA ALA A 294 12.38 -11.72 -14.41
C ALA A 294 13.71 -12.49 -14.32
N VAL A 295 14.53 -12.35 -15.34
CA VAL A 295 15.92 -12.81 -15.37
C VAL A 295 16.81 -11.58 -15.45
N MET A 296 17.76 -11.45 -14.56
CA MET A 296 18.58 -10.24 -14.45
C MET A 296 20.07 -10.53 -14.57
N THR A 297 20.82 -9.54 -14.99
CA THR A 297 22.29 -9.50 -14.92
C THR A 297 22.74 -8.14 -14.41
N ILE A 298 23.82 -8.10 -13.65
CA ILE A 298 24.47 -6.86 -13.23
C ILE A 298 25.77 -6.73 -14.01
N THR A 299 26.02 -5.55 -14.57
CA THR A 299 27.22 -5.27 -15.36
C THR A 299 28.01 -4.09 -14.80
N ASP A 300 29.32 -4.13 -15.00
CA ASP A 300 30.27 -3.05 -14.70
C ASP A 300 31.16 -2.84 -15.92
N GLY A 301 31.05 -1.69 -16.57
CA GLY A 301 31.72 -1.40 -17.84
C GLY A 301 31.24 -2.34 -18.97
N GLY A 302 29.97 -2.72 -18.98
CA GLY A 302 29.36 -3.60 -19.97
C GLY A 302 29.70 -5.09 -19.79
N ARG A 303 30.40 -5.48 -18.73
CA ARG A 303 30.76 -6.86 -18.44
C ARG A 303 29.98 -7.39 -17.25
N PRO A 304 29.37 -8.58 -17.31
CA PRO A 304 28.73 -9.20 -16.16
C PRO A 304 29.70 -9.32 -14.99
N ILE A 305 29.25 -8.93 -13.80
CA ILE A 305 30.05 -9.11 -12.57
C ILE A 305 29.92 -10.56 -12.07
N ASP A 306 30.96 -11.05 -11.41
CA ASP A 306 30.93 -12.32 -10.71
C ASP A 306 30.31 -12.15 -9.32
N ILE A 307 29.26 -12.90 -9.03
CA ILE A 307 28.56 -12.90 -7.73
C ILE A 307 28.64 -14.32 -7.18
N PRO A 308 29.42 -14.57 -6.13
CA PRO A 308 29.60 -15.92 -5.60
C PRO A 308 28.27 -16.59 -5.21
N SER A 309 28.06 -17.81 -5.71
CA SER A 309 26.86 -18.64 -5.53
C SER A 309 25.60 -18.17 -6.30
N ILE A 310 25.73 -17.18 -7.18
CA ILE A 310 24.64 -16.69 -8.02
C ILE A 310 25.10 -16.75 -9.49
N PRO A 311 24.30 -17.31 -10.43
CA PRO A 311 24.63 -17.29 -11.85
C PRO A 311 24.77 -15.87 -12.40
N GLN A 312 25.53 -15.68 -13.49
CA GLN A 312 25.63 -14.36 -14.15
C GLN A 312 24.28 -13.83 -14.66
N ARG A 313 23.39 -14.74 -15.05
CA ARG A 313 21.96 -14.48 -15.28
C ARG A 313 21.19 -15.18 -14.19
N PHE A 314 20.52 -14.42 -13.37
CA PHE A 314 19.88 -14.92 -12.18
C PHE A 314 18.40 -14.56 -12.11
N THR A 315 17.67 -15.37 -11.38
CA THR A 315 16.25 -15.22 -11.07
C THR A 315 16.05 -14.97 -9.58
N LYS A 316 14.82 -14.64 -9.19
CA LYS A 316 14.42 -14.57 -7.78
C LYS A 316 14.72 -15.87 -7.01
N SER A 317 14.58 -17.03 -7.67
CA SER A 317 14.89 -18.34 -7.09
C SER A 317 16.37 -18.51 -6.78
N ASP A 318 17.26 -18.05 -7.68
CA ASP A 318 18.71 -18.12 -7.46
C ASP A 318 19.13 -17.24 -6.28
N ILE A 319 18.56 -16.04 -6.17
CA ILE A 319 18.77 -15.15 -5.02
C ILE A 319 18.28 -15.81 -3.73
N SER A 320 17.05 -16.38 -3.74
CA SER A 320 16.48 -17.05 -2.56
C SER A 320 17.37 -18.20 -2.08
N ALA A 321 17.88 -19.01 -3.01
CA ALA A 321 18.80 -20.11 -2.68
C ALA A 321 20.13 -19.65 -2.08
N ALA A 322 20.64 -18.49 -2.53
CA ALA A 322 21.93 -17.95 -2.09
C ALA A 322 21.86 -17.12 -0.81
N THR A 323 20.70 -16.53 -0.49
CA THR A 323 20.56 -15.53 0.59
C THR A 323 19.51 -15.91 1.64
N GLY A 324 18.59 -16.84 1.35
CA GLY A 324 17.42 -17.11 2.18
C GLY A 324 16.32 -16.05 2.09
N LEU A 325 16.53 -14.95 1.37
CA LEU A 325 15.52 -13.93 1.10
C LEU A 325 14.42 -14.46 0.16
N PHE A 326 13.26 -13.82 0.15
CA PHE A 326 12.08 -14.20 -0.64
C PHE A 326 11.43 -15.54 -0.25
N GLY A 327 11.75 -16.10 0.91
CA GLY A 327 11.05 -17.27 1.45
C GLY A 327 9.58 -16.93 1.75
N SER A 328 8.66 -17.77 1.29
CA SER A 328 7.25 -17.65 1.67
C SER A 328 7.04 -18.42 2.97
N ILE A 329 6.74 -17.72 4.05
CA ILE A 329 6.30 -18.32 5.31
C ILE A 329 4.79 -18.16 5.38
N GLN A 330 4.09 -19.29 5.61
CA GLN A 330 2.67 -19.27 5.93
C GLN A 330 2.52 -19.38 7.45
N PRO A 331 2.42 -18.26 8.18
CA PRO A 331 2.34 -18.29 9.62
C PRO A 331 1.00 -18.90 10.06
N PRO A 332 0.99 -19.75 11.09
CA PRO A 332 -0.27 -20.22 11.68
C PRO A 332 -1.00 -19.08 12.38
N VAL A 333 -2.33 -19.17 12.40
CA VAL A 333 -3.19 -18.28 13.16
C VAL A 333 -3.65 -18.95 14.45
N PHE A 334 -3.78 -18.17 15.51
CA PHE A 334 -4.29 -18.55 16.81
C PHE A 334 -5.42 -17.61 17.23
N TYR A 335 -6.25 -18.03 18.18
CA TYR A 335 -7.23 -17.16 18.83
C TYR A 335 -7.52 -17.66 20.27
N VAL A 336 -8.19 -16.84 21.06
CA VAL A 336 -8.64 -17.21 22.41
C VAL A 336 -10.07 -17.72 22.30
N ASP A 337 -10.30 -18.99 22.70
CA ASP A 337 -11.63 -19.60 22.67
C ASP A 337 -12.53 -19.13 23.84
N ALA A 338 -13.80 -19.53 23.82
CA ALA A 338 -14.76 -19.16 24.84
C ALA A 338 -14.41 -19.67 26.27
N GLN A 339 -13.47 -20.62 26.40
CA GLN A 339 -12.94 -21.12 27.66
C GLN A 339 -11.67 -20.39 28.10
N GLY A 340 -11.27 -19.34 27.39
CA GLY A 340 -10.03 -18.58 27.63
C GLY A 340 -8.76 -19.37 27.33
N ARG A 341 -8.81 -20.34 26.39
CA ARG A 341 -7.66 -21.13 25.97
C ARG A 341 -7.12 -20.57 24.64
N LEU A 342 -5.82 -20.56 24.49
CA LEU A 342 -5.20 -20.33 23.19
C LEU A 342 -5.41 -21.57 22.32
N VAL A 343 -5.97 -21.40 21.14
CA VAL A 343 -6.25 -22.46 20.19
C VAL A 343 -5.73 -22.09 18.79
N ASP A 344 -5.45 -23.09 17.97
CA ASP A 344 -5.10 -22.89 16.55
C ASP A 344 -6.35 -22.62 15.68
N ALA A 345 -6.15 -22.36 14.39
CA ALA A 345 -7.23 -22.11 13.42
C ALA A 345 -8.30 -23.21 13.37
N LYS A 346 -7.97 -24.44 13.79
CA LYS A 346 -8.90 -25.58 13.82
C LYS A 346 -9.58 -25.74 15.17
N GLY A 347 -9.35 -24.84 16.10
CA GLY A 347 -9.88 -24.90 17.48
C GLY A 347 -9.16 -25.90 18.38
N LYS A 348 -7.99 -26.44 17.95
CA LYS A 348 -7.19 -27.33 18.77
C LYS A 348 -6.42 -26.52 19.82
N PRO A 349 -6.54 -26.83 21.11
CA PRO A 349 -5.78 -26.13 22.14
C PRO A 349 -4.27 -26.23 21.94
N VAL A 350 -3.60 -25.09 22.06
CA VAL A 350 -2.14 -25.02 22.16
C VAL A 350 -1.76 -25.48 23.57
N GLU A 351 -0.85 -26.44 23.67
CA GLU A 351 -0.48 -27.04 24.93
C GLU A 351 0.82 -26.47 25.49
N ALA A 352 0.82 -26.24 26.79
CA ALA A 352 1.99 -25.94 27.58
C ALA A 352 2.14 -27.03 28.65
N ASN A 353 3.25 -27.78 28.62
CA ASN A 353 3.50 -28.90 29.52
C ASN A 353 2.35 -29.95 29.58
N GLY A 354 1.79 -30.29 28.41
CA GLY A 354 0.71 -31.28 28.26
C GLY A 354 -0.67 -30.81 28.77
N LYS A 355 -0.85 -29.50 28.95
CA LYS A 355 -2.14 -28.89 29.35
C LYS A 355 -2.47 -27.71 28.43
N PRO A 356 -3.77 -27.49 28.12
CA PRO A 356 -4.19 -26.33 27.36
C PRO A 356 -3.72 -25.03 28.01
N PHE A 357 -3.08 -24.16 27.21
CA PHE A 357 -2.60 -22.86 27.68
C PHE A 357 -3.78 -21.89 27.90
N LYS A 358 -3.87 -21.35 29.10
CA LYS A 358 -4.92 -20.39 29.52
C LYS A 358 -4.34 -19.08 30.07
N GLY A 359 -3.05 -18.83 29.87
CA GLY A 359 -2.36 -17.68 30.43
C GLY A 359 -1.39 -18.03 31.56
N PRO A 360 -0.92 -17.02 32.32
CA PRO A 360 0.07 -17.21 33.36
C PRO A 360 -0.38 -18.21 34.42
N LEU A 361 0.54 -19.07 34.87
CA LEU A 361 0.29 -19.98 36.02
C LEU A 361 0.38 -19.18 37.32
N GLY A 362 -0.64 -19.28 38.17
CA GLY A 362 -0.64 -18.62 39.47
C GLY A 362 -2.04 -18.58 40.12
N PRO A 363 -2.14 -18.18 41.40
CA PRO A 363 -3.43 -18.03 42.05
C PRO A 363 -4.17 -16.80 41.49
N GLY A 364 -5.36 -17.02 40.95
CA GLY A 364 -6.29 -16.00 40.46
C GLY A 364 -6.85 -16.33 39.07
N PRO A 365 -8.01 -15.79 38.72
CA PRO A 365 -8.56 -15.92 37.38
C PRO A 365 -7.79 -14.98 36.44
N HIS A 366 -6.77 -15.47 35.75
CA HIS A 366 -6.12 -14.74 34.67
C HIS A 366 -6.91 -14.97 33.38
N ILE A 367 -7.83 -14.05 33.08
CA ILE A 367 -8.54 -14.06 31.80
C ILE A 367 -7.63 -13.37 30.78
N LEU A 368 -7.31 -14.08 29.69
CA LEU A 368 -6.58 -13.49 28.56
C LEU A 368 -7.43 -12.42 27.91
N THR A 369 -6.94 -11.20 27.87
CA THR A 369 -7.59 -10.07 27.19
C THR A 369 -7.00 -9.83 25.81
N SER A 370 -5.70 -10.13 25.62
CA SER A 370 -5.08 -10.16 24.30
C SER A 370 -3.85 -11.07 24.31
N VAL A 371 -3.41 -11.47 23.12
CA VAL A 371 -2.26 -12.34 22.92
C VAL A 371 -1.47 -11.95 21.69
N ALA A 372 -0.15 -12.09 21.76
CA ALA A 372 0.77 -12.10 20.62
C ALA A 372 1.66 -13.34 20.74
N VAL A 373 1.91 -14.01 19.64
CA VAL A 373 2.66 -15.27 19.57
C VAL A 373 3.80 -15.13 18.58
N ALA A 374 5.02 -15.47 19.00
CA ALA A 374 6.18 -15.55 18.12
C ALA A 374 6.79 -16.96 18.15
N ALA A 375 7.41 -17.39 17.07
CA ALA A 375 8.17 -18.63 17.01
C ALA A 375 9.67 -18.33 16.94
N ARG A 376 10.45 -19.07 17.75
CA ARG A 376 11.92 -19.08 17.65
C ARG A 376 12.44 -20.28 16.87
N ASN A 377 11.67 -21.34 16.86
CA ASN A 377 11.84 -22.55 16.04
C ASN A 377 10.51 -23.32 16.04
N SER A 378 10.42 -24.40 15.28
CA SER A 378 9.18 -25.15 15.03
C SER A 378 8.38 -25.58 16.28
N ASP A 379 9.00 -25.66 17.44
CA ASP A 379 8.38 -26.22 18.65
C ASP A 379 8.44 -25.28 19.88
N ASN A 380 8.95 -24.06 19.71
CA ASN A 380 9.18 -23.13 20.81
C ASN A 380 8.50 -21.78 20.58
N TYR A 381 7.25 -21.69 20.99
CA TYR A 381 6.50 -20.44 20.97
C TYR A 381 6.85 -19.56 22.16
N GLU A 382 7.05 -18.28 21.88
CA GLU A 382 7.06 -17.20 22.86
C GLU A 382 5.73 -16.48 22.82
N VAL A 383 5.21 -16.13 23.98
CA VAL A 383 3.93 -15.42 24.09
C VAL A 383 4.08 -14.16 24.90
N ALA A 384 3.41 -13.12 24.46
CA ALA A 384 3.14 -11.91 25.22
C ALA A 384 1.62 -11.79 25.38
N VAL A 385 1.13 -11.81 26.62
CA VAL A 385 -0.30 -11.82 26.89
C VAL A 385 -0.67 -10.73 27.87
N THR A 386 -1.80 -10.08 27.66
CA THR A 386 -2.40 -9.18 28.66
C THR A 386 -3.52 -9.91 29.42
N THR A 387 -3.66 -9.58 30.69
CA THR A 387 -4.70 -10.14 31.58
C THR A 387 -5.28 -9.04 32.44
N GLY A 388 -6.54 -9.19 32.86
CA GLY A 388 -7.22 -8.21 33.70
C GLY A 388 -7.96 -7.14 32.86
N SER A 389 -8.36 -6.04 33.49
CA SER A 389 -9.05 -4.93 32.83
C SER A 389 -8.73 -3.59 33.51
N GLY A 390 -8.73 -2.52 32.73
CA GLY A 390 -8.51 -1.16 33.22
C GLY A 390 -7.17 -1.01 33.95
N THR A 391 -7.19 -0.51 35.19
CA THR A 391 -5.97 -0.29 36.00
C THR A 391 -5.34 -1.60 36.53
N SER A 392 -6.05 -2.72 36.45
CA SER A 392 -5.54 -4.05 36.86
C SER A 392 -4.91 -4.83 35.70
N GLU A 393 -4.86 -4.26 34.50
CA GLU A 393 -4.22 -4.92 33.37
C GLU A 393 -2.73 -5.16 33.62
N ALA A 394 -2.26 -6.30 33.16
CA ALA A 394 -0.87 -6.71 33.33
C ALA A 394 -0.39 -7.45 32.09
N LEU A 395 0.82 -7.10 31.63
CA LEU A 395 1.53 -7.82 30.60
C LEU A 395 2.36 -8.95 31.21
N TRP A 396 2.26 -10.13 30.61
CA TRP A 396 3.07 -11.31 30.92
C TRP A 396 3.77 -11.76 29.66
N ILE A 397 5.05 -12.08 29.77
CA ILE A 397 5.90 -12.45 28.63
C ILE A 397 6.76 -13.66 28.98
N GLY A 398 7.03 -14.52 28.02
CA GLY A 398 7.93 -15.66 28.18
C GLY A 398 7.64 -16.77 27.18
N LYS A 399 8.28 -17.92 27.41
CA LYS A 399 8.08 -19.10 26.57
C LYS A 399 6.81 -19.82 26.98
N LEU A 400 6.04 -20.29 26.00
CA LEU A 400 4.77 -20.99 26.22
C LEU A 400 4.90 -22.18 27.19
N VAL A 401 6.02 -22.93 27.08
CA VAL A 401 6.30 -24.15 27.89
C VAL A 401 6.94 -23.87 29.25
N SER A 402 7.23 -22.61 29.58
CA SER A 402 7.85 -22.20 30.83
C SER A 402 6.97 -21.19 31.57
N SER A 403 7.42 -20.72 32.74
CA SER A 403 6.71 -19.66 33.46
C SER A 403 6.76 -18.34 32.72
N LEU A 404 5.62 -17.66 32.65
CA LEU A 404 5.56 -16.28 32.18
C LEU A 404 5.96 -15.33 33.30
N HIS A 405 6.61 -14.23 32.92
CA HIS A 405 7.05 -13.18 33.83
C HIS A 405 6.20 -11.93 33.66
N LYS A 406 5.74 -11.35 34.78
CA LYS A 406 5.00 -10.10 34.75
C LYS A 406 5.92 -8.93 34.47
N ALA A 407 5.59 -8.13 33.46
CA ALA A 407 6.34 -6.92 33.11
C ALA A 407 5.74 -5.68 33.81
N ALA A 408 6.61 -4.76 34.21
CA ALA A 408 6.21 -3.46 34.79
C ALA A 408 6.12 -2.43 33.66
N VAL A 409 4.95 -2.32 33.01
CA VAL A 409 4.71 -1.47 31.82
C VAL A 409 3.84 -0.23 32.09
N GLY A 410 3.64 0.15 33.33
CA GLY A 410 2.80 1.30 33.68
C GLY A 410 1.46 0.87 34.28
N ILE A 411 0.59 1.86 34.53
CA ILE A 411 -0.75 1.67 35.14
C ILE A 411 -1.78 2.19 34.13
N GLY A 412 -2.69 1.34 33.70
CA GLY A 412 -3.77 1.71 32.77
C GLY A 412 -4.03 0.63 31.73
N PRO A 413 -4.96 0.86 30.80
CA PRO A 413 -5.24 -0.07 29.73
C PRO A 413 -3.98 -0.27 28.85
N LEU A 414 -3.73 -1.52 28.51
CA LEU A 414 -2.63 -1.94 27.66
C LEU A 414 -3.13 -2.24 26.25
N THR A 415 -2.35 -1.89 25.25
CA THR A 415 -2.61 -2.37 23.90
C THR A 415 -2.37 -3.87 23.80
N ARG A 416 -2.93 -4.51 22.77
CA ARG A 416 -2.48 -5.85 22.38
C ARG A 416 -0.97 -5.76 22.06
N PRO A 417 -0.13 -6.66 22.61
CA PRO A 417 1.29 -6.67 22.29
C PRO A 417 1.56 -6.98 20.81
N SER A 418 2.73 -6.59 20.29
CA SER A 418 3.27 -7.03 19.01
C SER A 418 4.74 -7.39 19.18
N TRP A 419 5.18 -8.52 18.65
CA TRP A 419 6.57 -8.92 18.66
C TRP A 419 7.35 -8.17 17.58
N ALA A 420 8.54 -7.71 17.94
CA ALA A 420 9.48 -7.19 16.96
C ALA A 420 10.06 -8.35 16.14
N PRO A 421 9.90 -8.39 14.81
CA PRO A 421 10.37 -9.47 13.97
C PRO A 421 11.87 -9.77 14.19
N GLY A 422 12.22 -11.05 14.24
CA GLY A 422 13.60 -11.50 14.46
C GLY A 422 14.16 -11.26 15.87
N LEU A 423 13.46 -10.53 16.75
CA LEU A 423 13.94 -10.12 18.07
C LEU A 423 13.18 -10.77 19.23
N THR A 424 13.82 -10.86 20.40
CA THR A 424 13.23 -11.41 21.63
C THR A 424 12.55 -10.33 22.47
N GLU A 425 11.85 -9.40 21.84
CA GLU A 425 11.13 -8.33 22.52
C GLU A 425 9.74 -8.12 21.94
N ALA A 426 8.76 -7.96 22.81
CA ALA A 426 7.41 -7.52 22.45
C ALA A 426 7.22 -6.04 22.82
N TRP A 427 6.42 -5.34 22.04
CA TRP A 427 6.09 -3.95 22.28
C TRP A 427 4.65 -3.82 22.71
N VAL A 428 4.39 -2.89 23.63
CA VAL A 428 3.07 -2.59 24.19
C VAL A 428 3.01 -1.12 24.55
N ALA A 429 1.84 -0.52 24.44
CA ALA A 429 1.59 0.82 24.94
C ALA A 429 0.66 0.83 26.17
N SER A 430 0.87 1.84 27.04
CA SER A 430 0.00 2.17 28.16
C SER A 430 -0.24 3.69 28.12
N GLY A 431 -1.45 4.10 27.77
CA GLY A 431 -1.75 5.50 27.48
C GLY A 431 -0.86 6.05 26.35
N ALA A 432 -0.17 7.17 26.57
CA ALA A 432 0.74 7.77 25.60
C ALA A 432 2.15 7.15 25.59
N HIS A 433 2.42 6.18 26.47
CA HIS A 433 3.76 5.62 26.66
C HIS A 433 3.92 4.30 25.92
N LEU A 434 4.97 4.20 25.12
CA LEU A 434 5.36 2.98 24.40
C LEU A 434 6.52 2.30 25.13
N PHE A 435 6.43 0.98 25.26
CA PHE A 435 7.46 0.16 25.92
C PHE A 435 7.86 -0.99 25.01
N ARG A 436 9.15 -1.29 24.99
CA ARG A 436 9.69 -2.58 24.54
C ARG A 436 9.99 -3.46 25.74
N VAL A 437 9.62 -4.71 25.68
CA VAL A 437 9.70 -5.64 26.79
C VAL A 437 10.44 -6.89 26.34
N SER A 438 11.58 -7.17 26.95
CA SER A 438 12.38 -8.36 26.67
C SER A 438 11.75 -9.60 27.30
N ASP A 439 12.24 -10.78 26.91
CA ASP A 439 11.88 -12.10 27.46
C ASP A 439 12.03 -12.21 29.00
N ARG A 440 12.86 -11.35 29.60
CA ARG A 440 13.04 -11.23 31.06
C ARG A 440 12.06 -10.24 31.71
N ALA A 441 11.01 -9.87 31.01
CA ALA A 441 9.97 -8.92 31.44
C ALA A 441 10.50 -7.51 31.83
N ARG A 442 11.70 -7.13 31.35
CA ARG A 442 12.23 -5.78 31.53
C ARG A 442 11.57 -4.84 30.54
N ALA A 443 10.75 -3.91 31.04
CA ALA A 443 10.16 -2.85 30.24
C ALA A 443 11.12 -1.68 30.09
N ILE A 444 11.32 -1.21 28.86
CA ILE A 444 12.17 -0.08 28.52
C ILE A 444 11.33 0.90 27.72
N PRO A 445 11.21 2.17 28.15
CA PRO A 445 10.47 3.19 27.40
C PRO A 445 11.09 3.44 26.03
N VAL A 446 10.23 3.69 25.04
CA VAL A 446 10.63 4.05 23.67
C VAL A 446 10.19 5.49 23.41
N GLN A 447 11.11 6.32 22.90
CA GLN A 447 10.76 7.65 22.44
C GLN A 447 9.97 7.55 21.14
N THR A 448 8.83 8.24 21.06
CA THR A 448 7.89 8.04 19.94
C THR A 448 7.85 9.21 18.96
N GLY A 449 8.14 10.44 19.40
CA GLY A 449 7.93 11.64 18.57
C GLY A 449 6.46 11.88 18.18
N LEU A 450 5.52 11.08 18.69
CA LEU A 450 4.09 11.22 18.43
C LEU A 450 3.51 12.43 19.16
N PRO A 451 2.41 13.00 18.65
CA PRO A 451 1.67 14.02 19.39
C PRO A 451 1.09 13.44 20.68
N GLU A 452 0.64 14.34 21.57
CA GLU A 452 -0.09 13.94 22.79
C GLU A 452 -1.35 13.17 22.43
N GLY A 453 -1.50 11.97 22.96
CA GLY A 453 -2.66 11.09 22.75
C GLY A 453 -2.38 9.69 23.26
N ALA A 454 -3.43 8.92 23.51
CA ALA A 454 -3.28 7.51 23.90
C ALA A 454 -3.02 6.66 22.66
N ILE A 455 -2.02 5.79 22.75
CA ILE A 455 -1.80 4.74 21.75
C ILE A 455 -2.76 3.60 22.08
N THR A 456 -3.68 3.27 21.18
CA THR A 456 -4.72 2.26 21.39
C THR A 456 -4.47 0.95 20.66
N ALA A 457 -3.65 0.97 19.60
CA ALA A 457 -3.19 -0.23 18.90
C ALA A 457 -1.79 -0.01 18.33
N LEU A 458 -1.05 -1.08 18.12
CA LEU A 458 0.25 -1.06 17.46
C LEU A 458 0.55 -2.40 16.76
N ARG A 459 1.26 -2.37 15.62
CA ARG A 459 1.71 -3.56 14.88
C ARG A 459 2.99 -3.29 14.12
N PHE A 460 3.93 -4.21 14.25
CA PHE A 460 5.14 -4.21 13.42
C PHE A 460 4.84 -4.64 11.98
N SER A 461 5.55 -4.04 11.02
CA SER A 461 5.73 -4.62 9.69
C SER A 461 6.57 -5.91 9.76
N SER A 462 6.46 -6.79 8.76
CA SER A 462 7.21 -8.05 8.71
C SER A 462 8.73 -7.86 8.70
N ASP A 463 9.20 -6.71 8.19
CA ASP A 463 10.61 -6.33 8.15
C ASP A 463 11.11 -5.72 9.49
N GLY A 464 10.22 -5.42 10.43
CA GLY A 464 10.54 -4.82 11.72
C GLY A 464 11.02 -3.37 11.70
N THR A 465 11.02 -2.72 10.53
CA THR A 465 11.51 -1.33 10.37
C THR A 465 10.42 -0.29 10.52
N ARG A 466 9.14 -0.70 10.43
CA ARG A 466 8.00 0.21 10.56
C ARG A 466 7.05 -0.27 11.64
N LEU A 467 6.51 0.68 12.37
CA LEU A 467 5.47 0.45 13.36
C LEU A 467 4.22 1.22 12.97
N ALA A 468 3.10 0.53 12.81
CA ALA A 468 1.79 1.12 12.68
C ALA A 468 1.20 1.35 14.07
N LEU A 469 0.65 2.53 14.32
CA LEU A 469 0.09 2.92 15.61
C LEU A 469 -1.25 3.62 15.41
N ILE A 470 -2.24 3.26 16.20
CA ILE A 470 -3.47 4.06 16.31
C ILE A 470 -3.32 4.98 17.52
N VAL A 471 -3.38 6.28 17.26
CA VAL A 471 -3.24 7.33 18.28
C VAL A 471 -4.54 8.10 18.39
N GLN A 472 -5.09 8.16 19.60
CA GLN A 472 -6.33 8.87 19.87
C GLN A 472 -6.07 10.38 19.92
N GLY A 473 -6.76 11.14 19.06
CA GLY A 473 -6.69 12.59 18.98
C GLY A 473 -7.48 13.28 20.11
N LYS A 474 -7.21 14.58 20.29
CA LYS A 474 -7.88 15.39 21.33
C LYS A 474 -9.38 15.57 21.09
N ALA A 475 -9.84 15.50 19.84
CA ALA A 475 -11.24 15.66 19.47
C ALA A 475 -12.07 14.36 19.54
N GLY A 476 -11.46 13.26 19.99
CA GLY A 476 -12.14 11.94 20.11
C GLY A 476 -12.03 11.06 18.87
N GLY A 477 -11.46 11.54 17.77
CA GLY A 477 -11.07 10.74 16.63
C GLY A 477 -9.80 9.92 16.91
N ALA A 478 -9.49 8.95 16.07
CA ALA A 478 -8.26 8.17 16.19
C ALA A 478 -7.61 8.02 14.81
N GLN A 479 -6.35 8.40 14.72
CA GLN A 479 -5.56 8.37 13.48
C GLN A 479 -4.63 7.15 13.45
N LEU A 480 -4.42 6.61 12.26
CA LEU A 480 -3.35 5.67 11.98
C LEU A 480 -2.07 6.44 11.67
N TRP A 481 -1.01 6.09 12.36
CA TRP A 481 0.34 6.63 12.20
C TRP A 481 1.29 5.52 11.77
N ILE A 482 2.23 5.84 10.91
CA ILE A 482 3.38 4.99 10.58
C ILE A 482 4.65 5.71 11.02
N ALA A 483 5.51 5.00 11.73
CA ALA A 483 6.81 5.50 12.17
C ALA A 483 7.92 4.52 11.82
N ALA A 484 9.10 5.02 11.51
CA ALA A 484 10.30 4.20 11.36
C ALA A 484 10.83 3.76 12.73
N VAL A 485 11.25 2.52 12.86
CA VAL A 485 11.88 1.98 14.06
C VAL A 485 13.39 2.02 13.90
N VAL A 486 14.02 3.01 14.49
CA VAL A 486 15.46 3.21 14.39
C VAL A 486 16.16 2.56 15.57
N ARG A 487 17.09 1.65 15.26
CA ARG A 487 17.92 0.93 16.23
C ARG A 487 19.38 1.32 16.00
N ALA A 488 19.90 2.23 16.81
CA ALA A 488 21.26 2.73 16.66
C ALA A 488 21.94 2.87 18.02
N SER A 489 23.21 2.44 18.09
CA SER A 489 24.08 2.64 19.28
C SER A 489 23.46 2.20 20.61
N GLY A 490 22.68 1.11 20.60
CA GLY A 490 22.00 0.56 21.79
C GLY A 490 20.71 1.30 22.19
N THR A 491 20.33 2.33 21.47
CA THR A 491 19.04 3.02 21.64
C THR A 491 18.03 2.55 20.61
N VAL A 492 16.75 2.59 20.98
CA VAL A 492 15.62 2.31 20.09
C VAL A 492 14.61 3.43 20.24
N ARG A 493 14.21 4.02 19.12
CA ARG A 493 13.23 5.09 19.06
C ARG A 493 12.38 4.98 17.82
N LEU A 494 11.26 5.65 17.81
CA LEU A 494 10.51 5.92 16.60
C LEU A 494 10.99 7.24 15.99
N ASP A 495 11.23 7.22 14.67
CA ASP A 495 11.58 8.41 13.91
C ASP A 495 10.52 8.67 12.82
N ASN A 496 10.41 9.94 12.43
CA ASN A 496 9.56 10.41 11.34
C ASN A 496 8.11 9.88 11.41
N PRO A 497 7.42 9.94 12.58
CA PRO A 497 6.05 9.50 12.66
C PRO A 497 5.16 10.38 11.77
N GLN A 498 4.35 9.75 10.91
CA GLN A 498 3.43 10.44 10.00
C GLN A 498 2.02 9.90 10.18
N PRO A 499 1.00 10.77 10.30
CA PRO A 499 -0.38 10.35 10.20
C PRO A 499 -0.69 9.96 8.76
N ILE A 500 -1.32 8.81 8.55
CA ILE A 500 -1.70 8.33 7.23
C ILE A 500 -3.23 8.24 7.05
N THR A 501 -3.99 8.58 8.09
CA THR A 501 -5.44 8.79 8.02
C THR A 501 -5.80 10.12 8.68
N THR A 502 -7.02 10.57 8.41
CA THR A 502 -7.59 11.76 9.05
C THR A 502 -8.22 11.43 10.41
N GLU A 503 -8.53 12.45 11.23
CA GLU A 503 -9.23 12.28 12.52
C GLU A 503 -10.72 11.96 12.38
N ASP A 504 -11.26 11.96 11.15
CA ASP A 504 -12.67 11.65 10.88
C ASP A 504 -13.01 10.18 11.13
N TYR A 505 -11.99 9.33 11.21
CA TYR A 505 -12.14 7.91 11.54
C TYR A 505 -11.93 7.70 13.05
N ALA A 506 -12.78 6.88 13.65
CA ALA A 506 -12.56 6.36 15.00
C ALA A 506 -11.98 4.94 14.90
N LEU A 507 -10.71 4.84 14.54
CA LEU A 507 -10.00 3.58 14.34
C LEU A 507 -9.76 2.86 15.68
N THR A 508 -9.87 1.53 15.71
CA THR A 508 -9.77 0.71 16.92
C THR A 508 -8.67 -0.34 16.88
N ASP A 509 -8.40 -0.94 15.71
CA ASP A 509 -7.29 -1.90 15.56
C ASP A 509 -6.72 -1.87 14.14
N VAL A 510 -5.49 -2.40 13.97
CA VAL A 510 -4.73 -2.40 12.72
C VAL A 510 -3.99 -3.72 12.56
N ALA A 511 -3.82 -4.17 11.31
CA ALA A 511 -2.98 -5.32 10.96
C ALA A 511 -2.28 -5.08 9.63
N TRP A 512 -1.03 -5.52 9.49
CA TRP A 512 -0.34 -5.57 8.20
C TRP A 512 -0.85 -6.77 7.40
N ASN A 513 -1.40 -6.51 6.21
CA ASN A 513 -1.85 -7.55 5.29
C ASN A 513 -0.73 -8.06 4.40
N ASP A 514 0.16 -7.16 4.01
CA ASP A 514 1.40 -7.47 3.31
C ASP A 514 2.49 -6.47 3.72
N ASP A 515 3.59 -6.44 2.98
CA ASP A 515 4.74 -5.57 3.24
C ASP A 515 4.44 -4.06 3.08
N THR A 516 3.31 -3.69 2.48
CA THR A 516 2.92 -2.30 2.20
C THR A 516 1.48 -1.95 2.49
N THR A 517 0.61 -2.92 2.67
CA THR A 517 -0.84 -2.73 2.85
C THR A 517 -1.25 -3.07 4.28
N LEU A 518 -2.03 -2.19 4.88
CA LEU A 518 -2.65 -2.42 6.19
C LEU A 518 -4.16 -2.61 6.05
N TYR A 519 -4.73 -3.39 6.94
CA TYR A 519 -6.15 -3.40 7.24
C TYR A 519 -6.39 -2.66 8.54
N VAL A 520 -7.43 -1.84 8.58
CA VAL A 520 -7.86 -1.11 9.77
C VAL A 520 -9.34 -1.34 10.00
N ILE A 521 -9.73 -1.37 11.26
CA ILE A 521 -11.13 -1.44 11.68
C ILE A 521 -11.48 -0.25 12.55
N GLY A 522 -12.75 0.13 12.55
CA GLY A 522 -13.22 1.26 13.33
C GLY A 522 -14.57 1.77 12.83
N LYS A 523 -14.76 3.08 12.91
CA LYS A 523 -15.95 3.78 12.40
C LYS A 523 -15.53 4.92 11.49
N ASP A 524 -16.32 5.14 10.45
CA ASP A 524 -16.17 6.30 9.55
C ASP A 524 -16.70 7.60 10.19
N SER A 525 -16.63 8.71 9.46
CA SER A 525 -17.15 10.02 9.87
C SER A 525 -18.66 10.03 10.13
N SER A 526 -19.40 9.07 9.59
CA SER A 526 -20.83 8.86 9.83
C SER A 526 -21.09 7.88 10.98
N HIS A 527 -20.06 7.47 11.71
CA HIS A 527 -20.09 6.49 12.81
C HIS A 527 -20.48 5.06 12.40
N ASN A 528 -20.45 4.74 11.09
CA ASN A 528 -20.69 3.39 10.60
C ASN A 528 -19.43 2.53 10.87
N PRO A 529 -19.60 1.33 11.44
CA PRO A 529 -18.48 0.41 11.60
C PRO A 529 -18.04 -0.14 10.24
N GLY A 530 -16.73 -0.34 10.07
CA GLY A 530 -16.19 -0.83 8.81
C GLY A 530 -14.80 -1.42 8.95
N ILE A 531 -14.35 -1.97 7.84
CA ILE A 531 -12.99 -2.45 7.59
C ILE A 531 -12.49 -1.72 6.35
N TRP A 532 -11.26 -1.23 6.39
CA TRP A 532 -10.62 -0.57 5.25
C TRP A 532 -9.24 -1.15 5.00
N SER A 533 -8.82 -1.12 3.75
CA SER A 533 -7.42 -1.31 3.36
C SER A 533 -6.79 0.04 3.03
N ILE A 534 -5.52 0.22 3.38
CA ILE A 534 -4.76 1.45 3.15
C ILE A 534 -3.30 1.09 2.90
N GLN A 535 -2.63 1.82 2.00
CA GLN A 535 -1.18 1.69 1.84
C GLN A 535 -0.44 2.34 3.02
N ALA A 536 0.77 1.84 3.30
CA ALA A 536 1.58 2.31 4.43
C ALA A 536 2.01 3.79 4.35
N ASP A 537 1.81 4.43 3.22
CA ASP A 537 2.02 5.87 3.02
C ASP A 537 0.73 6.71 3.09
N GLY A 538 -0.42 6.06 3.33
CA GLY A 538 -1.71 6.72 3.43
C GLY A 538 -2.50 6.82 2.13
N SER A 539 -1.94 6.35 1.02
CA SER A 539 -2.65 6.30 -0.25
C SER A 539 -3.65 5.14 -0.31
N ASN A 540 -4.53 5.18 -1.29
CA ASN A 540 -5.44 4.09 -1.66
C ASN A 540 -6.24 3.53 -0.47
N LEU A 541 -6.88 4.41 0.31
CA LEU A 541 -7.82 4.02 1.36
C LEU A 541 -9.11 3.50 0.71
N GLN A 542 -9.39 2.21 0.87
CA GLN A 542 -10.53 1.54 0.25
C GLN A 542 -11.38 0.80 1.27
N PRO A 543 -12.71 0.94 1.25
CA PRO A 543 -13.59 0.14 2.10
C PRO A 543 -13.53 -1.34 1.67
N ARG A 544 -13.60 -2.23 2.68
CA ARG A 544 -13.66 -3.68 2.49
C ARG A 544 -15.06 -4.19 2.82
N PRO A 545 -15.55 -5.23 2.14
CA PRO A 545 -16.82 -5.85 2.50
C PRO A 545 -16.83 -6.28 3.97
N THR A 546 -17.99 -6.17 4.61
CA THR A 546 -18.25 -6.64 5.98
C THR A 546 -19.38 -7.66 6.04
N GLY A 547 -19.81 -8.17 4.89
CA GLY A 547 -20.80 -9.23 4.78
C GLY A 547 -20.39 -10.47 5.59
N GLY A 548 -21.36 -11.16 6.16
CA GLY A 548 -21.13 -12.34 7.01
C GLY A 548 -20.75 -12.04 8.47
N LEU A 549 -20.37 -10.82 8.83
CA LEU A 549 -20.13 -10.45 10.22
C LEU A 549 -21.44 -10.18 10.97
N PRO A 550 -21.61 -10.73 12.21
CA PRO A 550 -22.82 -10.53 13.00
C PRO A 550 -22.90 -9.16 13.66
N SER A 551 -21.78 -8.46 13.78
CA SER A 551 -21.64 -7.15 14.43
C SER A 551 -20.42 -6.41 13.90
N ALA A 552 -20.17 -5.20 14.40
CA ALA A 552 -18.92 -4.49 14.17
C ALA A 552 -17.71 -5.36 14.56
N PRO A 553 -16.60 -5.33 13.80
CA PRO A 553 -15.38 -6.04 14.18
C PRO A 553 -14.73 -5.40 15.42
N ASP A 554 -14.25 -6.24 16.34
CA ASP A 554 -13.60 -5.83 17.59
C ASP A 554 -12.07 -5.86 17.50
N SER A 555 -11.52 -6.82 16.74
CA SER A 555 -10.08 -6.92 16.49
C SER A 555 -9.80 -7.54 15.12
N ILE A 556 -8.64 -7.23 14.56
CA ILE A 556 -8.20 -7.73 13.25
C ILE A 556 -6.78 -8.27 13.32
N THR A 557 -6.50 -9.31 12.53
CA THR A 557 -5.15 -9.76 12.24
C THR A 557 -5.05 -10.20 10.78
N ALA A 558 -3.88 -10.01 10.19
CA ALA A 558 -3.55 -10.48 8.85
C ALA A 558 -2.09 -10.94 8.84
N ALA A 559 -1.72 -11.72 7.84
CA ALA A 559 -0.35 -12.22 7.71
C ALA A 559 0.50 -11.20 6.94
N PRO A 560 1.54 -10.63 7.56
CA PRO A 560 2.32 -9.56 6.94
C PRO A 560 3.13 -9.99 5.70
N GLY A 561 3.19 -11.27 5.41
CA GLY A 561 3.79 -11.80 4.17
C GLY A 561 2.84 -11.83 2.97
N GLY A 562 1.57 -11.45 3.14
CA GLY A 562 0.53 -11.51 2.12
C GLY A 562 0.04 -12.92 1.77
N GLY A 563 -1.01 -12.99 0.95
CA GLY A 563 -1.52 -14.27 0.41
C GLY A 563 -2.24 -15.19 1.40
N MET A 564 -2.40 -14.77 2.64
CA MET A 564 -3.19 -15.45 3.67
C MET A 564 -4.44 -14.63 4.00
N PRO A 565 -5.58 -15.26 4.31
CA PRO A 565 -6.80 -14.55 4.66
C PRO A 565 -6.64 -13.75 5.95
N ALA A 566 -7.26 -12.57 6.03
CA ALA A 566 -7.38 -11.87 7.30
C ALA A 566 -8.38 -12.57 8.23
N TRP A 567 -8.25 -12.31 9.52
CA TRP A 567 -9.16 -12.81 10.56
C TRP A 567 -9.63 -11.65 11.43
N VAL A 568 -10.90 -11.69 11.81
CA VAL A 568 -11.48 -10.70 12.72
C VAL A 568 -12.21 -11.41 13.86
N SER A 569 -12.31 -10.75 15.01
CA SER A 569 -13.37 -11.07 15.97
C SER A 569 -14.52 -10.08 15.84
N ALA A 570 -15.74 -10.58 15.93
CA ALA A 570 -16.96 -9.77 15.91
C ALA A 570 -18.00 -10.39 16.85
N GLY A 571 -18.46 -9.63 17.85
CA GLY A 571 -19.33 -10.13 18.91
C GLY A 571 -18.67 -11.25 19.71
N VAL A 572 -19.17 -12.47 19.61
CA VAL A 572 -18.66 -13.63 20.35
C VAL A 572 -17.88 -14.62 19.48
N GLY A 573 -17.63 -14.29 18.22
CA GLY A 573 -17.04 -15.21 17.26
C GLY A 573 -15.78 -14.70 16.58
N VAL A 574 -15.04 -15.62 15.98
CA VAL A 574 -13.93 -15.33 15.06
C VAL A 574 -14.31 -15.73 13.64
N PHE A 575 -13.88 -14.91 12.67
CA PHE A 575 -14.23 -15.02 11.26
C PHE A 575 -12.99 -14.88 10.41
N GLN A 576 -12.94 -15.66 9.36
CA GLN A 576 -11.89 -15.65 8.35
C GLN A 576 -12.40 -14.95 7.08
N GLU A 577 -11.58 -14.16 6.45
CA GLU A 577 -11.85 -13.54 5.16
C GLU A 577 -11.90 -14.61 4.05
N THR A 578 -12.99 -14.59 3.29
CA THR A 578 -13.18 -15.38 2.06
C THR A 578 -13.67 -14.40 0.99
N SER A 579 -14.68 -14.71 0.16
CA SER A 579 -15.42 -13.66 -0.58
C SER A 579 -16.18 -12.70 0.34
N ASP A 580 -16.56 -13.21 1.52
CA ASP A 580 -17.14 -12.51 2.65
C ASP A 580 -16.39 -12.93 3.93
N TRP A 581 -17.00 -12.77 5.12
CA TRP A 581 -16.44 -13.23 6.39
C TRP A 581 -17.19 -14.47 6.88
N GLU A 582 -16.46 -15.54 7.02
CA GLU A 582 -17.03 -16.83 7.41
C GLU A 582 -16.35 -17.37 8.67
N GLY A 583 -17.12 -18.08 9.50
CA GLY A 583 -16.53 -18.83 10.61
C GLY A 583 -15.59 -19.92 10.06
N PRO A 584 -14.49 -20.26 10.76
CA PRO A 584 -13.59 -21.33 10.37
C PRO A 584 -14.36 -22.62 10.09
N ASN A 585 -14.08 -23.24 8.92
CA ASN A 585 -14.80 -24.44 8.44
C ASN A 585 -16.32 -24.24 8.24
N ASN A 586 -16.77 -23.02 7.91
CA ASN A 586 -18.17 -22.65 7.72
C ASN A 586 -19.04 -22.90 8.97
N GLN A 587 -18.45 -22.83 10.17
CA GLN A 587 -19.13 -22.99 11.45
C GLN A 587 -18.92 -21.76 12.32
N THR A 588 -19.94 -21.41 13.11
CA THR A 588 -19.78 -20.37 14.13
C THR A 588 -18.76 -20.81 15.15
N THR A 589 -17.61 -20.14 15.19
CA THR A 589 -16.54 -20.44 16.13
C THR A 589 -16.48 -19.36 17.20
N TYR A 590 -16.79 -19.75 18.42
CA TYR A 590 -16.76 -18.83 19.56
C TYR A 590 -15.32 -18.56 19.99
N GLY A 591 -14.96 -17.29 20.02
CA GLY A 591 -13.61 -16.87 20.39
C GLY A 591 -13.39 -15.38 20.16
N SER A 592 -12.19 -14.92 20.48
CA SER A 592 -11.77 -13.53 20.35
C SER A 592 -10.26 -13.42 20.07
N ASN A 593 -9.79 -12.22 19.78
CA ASN A 593 -8.37 -11.90 19.64
C ASN A 593 -7.62 -12.85 18.70
N PRO A 594 -8.03 -12.98 17.42
CA PRO A 594 -7.25 -13.72 16.46
C PRO A 594 -5.87 -13.07 16.28
N VAL A 595 -4.83 -13.88 16.12
CA VAL A 595 -3.45 -13.43 15.92
C VAL A 595 -2.70 -14.39 15.02
N TYR A 596 -2.01 -13.85 14.03
CA TYR A 596 -1.00 -14.59 13.29
C TYR A 596 0.28 -14.70 14.11
N LEU A 597 1.07 -15.71 13.83
CA LEU A 597 2.42 -15.83 14.34
C LEU A 597 3.27 -14.66 13.80
N GLU A 598 3.92 -13.93 14.69
CA GLU A 598 4.81 -12.79 14.41
C GLU A 598 6.29 -13.20 14.46
#